data_c70cf86dfda0b1af28545c6542cb3125
#
_entry.id   c70cf86dfda0b1af28545c6542cb3125
#
_cell.length_a   1.000
_cell.length_b   1.000
_cell.length_c   1.000
_cell.angle_alpha   90.00
_cell.angle_beta   90.00
_cell.angle_gamma   90.00
#
_symmetry.space_group_name_H-M   'P 1'
#
loop_
_entity.id
_entity.type
_entity.pdbx_description
1 polymer ?
#
loop_
_entity_poly.entity_id
_entity_poly.type
_entity_poly.pdbx_seq_one_letter_code
_entity_poly.pdbx_strand_id
1 'polypeptide(L)'
;MTSGAIADAPARRSAVSGVPQRLSAALAAVRAHVVRLRGPYGVAALTFGVYLLLSIRRYQHYQVPSWDLGIFDQAIRNLAAFHAPVSLIKGVGFNVFGDHFHPVIALLVPVYWLAPTAMSLLVVQDLLVAASAFVVTKAARTVVGGYSGVALGLSYAFSWGLQEAVVAQFHEVAFALPLLAASLTALVAGRWLTCALWALPLVLVKEDLGLTVVVIGLLVVLRSRGRQAALGGALAAWGAAWFVVAVKVVLPAVNGQGVWDYSRQVPWGTLSDPVTVAERLVQPTEKLHTLAYILGITGFLALRSPLVLAVLPTLAWRFLSDTPAYWGRLWHYSAVLMPIMFLALIDAIRAVRARPVSSRPSLLRAYAAVAAPVCATVAVMLTINGLPVRELVRPSFYRPDARNTAAERVLALIPAGSSVESDAGLVTYLTDRDDVYWMGRTGNPAPEYLLVDGRNGGWPTPPSDVVAYAEQLHPGTTYVKIFDTDGYVLVERVTG
;
A
#
# COMPACT_ATOMS: atom_id res chain seq x y z
N MET A 1 -52.45 62.78 -55.31
CA MET A 1 -52.69 62.54 -53.88
C MET A 1 -52.41 61.07 -53.61
N THR A 2 -51.22 60.70 -53.32
CA THR A 2 -50.88 59.29 -52.97
C THR A 2 -49.83 59.33 -51.83
N SER A 3 -50.26 58.99 -50.65
CA SER A 3 -49.45 58.86 -49.46
C SER A 3 -48.59 57.62 -49.56
N GLY A 4 -47.27 57.71 -49.53
CA GLY A 4 -46.33 56.60 -49.46
C GLY A 4 -46.14 56.17 -48.01
N ALA A 5 -46.41 54.93 -47.74
CA ALA A 5 -46.11 54.27 -46.47
C ALA A 5 -44.64 53.85 -46.42
N ILE A 6 -43.92 54.37 -45.41
CA ILE A 6 -42.53 53.98 -45.09
C ILE A 6 -42.63 52.68 -44.27
N ALA A 7 -42.06 51.55 -44.82
CA ALA A 7 -41.96 50.29 -44.10
C ALA A 7 -40.79 50.32 -43.11
N ASP A 8 -41.06 50.17 -41.81
CA ASP A 8 -40.07 49.94 -40.77
C ASP A 8 -39.35 48.61 -40.94
N ALA A 9 -38.01 48.62 -41.06
CA ALA A 9 -37.14 47.46 -41.05
C ALA A 9 -36.94 46.94 -39.61
N PRO A 10 -37.03 45.63 -39.33
CA PRO A 10 -36.82 45.11 -37.98
C PRO A 10 -35.35 45.27 -37.56
N ALA A 11 -35.14 45.92 -36.44
CA ALA A 11 -33.85 46.04 -35.80
C ALA A 11 -33.24 44.65 -35.47
N ARG A 12 -32.11 44.34 -36.07
CA ARG A 12 -31.28 43.18 -35.72
C ARG A 12 -30.78 43.37 -34.28
N ARG A 13 -31.41 42.66 -33.29
CA ARG A 13 -30.89 42.54 -31.94
C ARG A 13 -29.54 41.81 -31.99
N SER A 14 -28.48 42.50 -31.59
CA SER A 14 -27.11 42.04 -31.57
C SER A 14 -26.92 40.82 -30.64
N ALA A 15 -26.34 39.75 -31.18
CA ALA A 15 -26.03 38.50 -30.51
C ALA A 15 -24.83 38.57 -29.54
N VAL A 16 -24.53 39.75 -28.96
CA VAL A 16 -23.31 39.98 -28.14
C VAL A 16 -23.56 39.83 -26.64
N SER A 17 -24.79 39.62 -26.18
CA SER A 17 -25.10 39.59 -24.73
C SER A 17 -24.89 38.22 -24.04
N GLY A 18 -24.51 37.15 -24.76
CA GLY A 18 -24.39 35.77 -24.18
C GLY A 18 -22.99 35.40 -23.65
N VAL A 19 -21.94 36.09 -24.06
CA VAL A 19 -20.55 35.75 -23.69
C VAL A 19 -20.25 36.04 -22.20
N PRO A 20 -20.65 37.14 -21.61
CA PRO A 20 -20.41 37.42 -20.17
C PRO A 20 -21.17 36.46 -19.25
N GLN A 21 -22.37 36.01 -19.62
CA GLN A 21 -23.18 35.08 -18.85
C GLN A 21 -22.59 33.65 -18.89
N ARG A 22 -22.07 33.24 -20.02
CA ARG A 22 -21.40 31.90 -20.13
C ARG A 22 -20.08 31.86 -19.35
N LEU A 23 -19.31 32.94 -19.39
CA LEU A 23 -18.06 33.09 -18.64
C LEU A 23 -18.31 33.09 -17.13
N SER A 24 -19.31 33.87 -16.67
CA SER A 24 -19.70 33.92 -15.26
C SER A 24 -20.21 32.56 -14.74
N ALA A 25 -21.01 31.86 -15.54
CA ALA A 25 -21.47 30.51 -15.21
C ALA A 25 -20.31 29.50 -15.15
N ALA A 26 -19.37 29.58 -16.08
CA ALA A 26 -18.15 28.74 -16.07
C ALA A 26 -17.28 29.00 -14.84
N LEU A 27 -17.05 30.30 -14.50
CA LEU A 27 -16.30 30.67 -13.30
C LEU A 27 -17.01 30.25 -12.01
N ALA A 28 -18.33 30.35 -11.94
CA ALA A 28 -19.12 29.86 -10.82
C ALA A 28 -19.03 28.35 -10.69
N ALA A 29 -19.06 27.61 -11.80
CA ALA A 29 -18.91 26.15 -11.81
C ALA A 29 -17.50 25.74 -11.37
N VAL A 30 -16.45 26.40 -11.83
CA VAL A 30 -15.06 26.18 -11.39
C VAL A 30 -14.91 26.47 -9.90
N ARG A 31 -15.44 27.62 -9.42
CA ARG A 31 -15.43 27.95 -7.99
C ARG A 31 -16.16 26.92 -7.14
N ALA A 32 -17.34 26.47 -7.57
CA ALA A 32 -18.10 25.43 -6.88
C ALA A 32 -17.33 24.09 -6.87
N HIS A 33 -16.67 23.75 -7.97
CA HIS A 33 -15.83 22.58 -8.08
C HIS A 33 -14.63 22.63 -7.11
N VAL A 34 -13.90 23.75 -7.09
CA VAL A 34 -12.75 23.96 -6.18
C VAL A 34 -13.22 23.90 -4.73
N VAL A 35 -14.33 24.59 -4.37
CA VAL A 35 -14.88 24.53 -3.00
C VAL A 35 -15.28 23.10 -2.62
N ARG A 36 -15.85 22.35 -3.55
CA ARG A 36 -16.22 20.93 -3.33
C ARG A 36 -15.00 20.04 -3.08
N LEU A 37 -13.87 20.31 -3.73
CA LEU A 37 -12.66 19.51 -3.65
C LEU A 37 -11.67 19.97 -2.55
N ARG A 38 -11.88 21.13 -1.92
CA ARG A 38 -10.99 21.62 -0.83
C ARG A 38 -10.76 20.57 0.27
N GLY A 39 -11.83 19.91 0.72
CA GLY A 39 -11.71 18.86 1.74
C GLY A 39 -10.88 17.68 1.28
N PRO A 40 -11.18 17.02 0.15
CA PRO A 40 -10.35 15.92 -0.39
C PRO A 40 -8.89 16.31 -0.62
N TYR A 41 -8.61 17.47 -1.21
CA TYR A 41 -7.22 17.95 -1.38
C TYR A 41 -6.54 18.22 -0.05
N GLY A 42 -7.24 18.85 0.91
CA GLY A 42 -6.70 19.10 2.24
C GLY A 42 -6.35 17.80 2.99
N VAL A 43 -7.22 16.77 2.92
CA VAL A 43 -6.92 15.45 3.51
C VAL A 43 -5.73 14.82 2.81
N ALA A 44 -5.68 14.81 1.47
CA ALA A 44 -4.55 14.23 0.74
C ALA A 44 -3.23 14.94 1.05
N ALA A 45 -3.21 16.27 1.08
CA ALA A 45 -2.00 17.04 1.40
C ALA A 45 -1.53 16.79 2.84
N LEU A 46 -2.46 16.76 3.81
CA LEU A 46 -2.13 16.42 5.19
C LEU A 46 -1.59 14.98 5.30
N THR A 47 -2.24 14.02 4.63
CA THR A 47 -1.81 12.62 4.62
C THR A 47 -0.40 12.50 4.07
N PHE A 48 -0.14 13.10 2.90
CA PHE A 48 1.18 13.09 2.29
C PHE A 48 2.23 13.74 3.20
N GLY A 49 1.96 14.94 3.73
CA GLY A 49 2.90 15.66 4.59
C GLY A 49 3.24 14.90 5.88
N VAL A 50 2.23 14.27 6.51
CA VAL A 50 2.44 13.49 7.75
C VAL A 50 3.25 12.22 7.47
N TYR A 51 2.90 11.45 6.45
CA TYR A 51 3.63 10.22 6.14
C TYR A 51 5.02 10.51 5.57
N LEU A 52 5.17 11.51 4.71
CA LEU A 52 6.46 11.95 4.21
C LEU A 52 7.40 12.35 5.36
N LEU A 53 6.90 13.12 6.34
CA LEU A 53 7.70 13.49 7.52
C LEU A 53 8.09 12.25 8.34
N LEU A 54 7.16 11.32 8.53
CA LEU A 54 7.42 10.06 9.24
C LEU A 54 8.49 9.23 8.51
N SER A 55 8.33 9.01 7.20
CA SER A 55 9.24 8.24 6.35
C SER A 55 10.63 8.86 6.33
N ILE A 56 10.74 10.19 6.10
CA ILE A 56 12.03 10.90 6.09
C ILE A 56 12.73 10.77 7.44
N ARG A 57 12.03 11.00 8.55
CA ARG A 57 12.66 10.96 9.88
C ARG A 57 13.11 9.55 10.25
N ARG A 58 12.29 8.53 9.99
CA ARG A 58 12.67 7.14 10.24
C ARG A 58 13.88 6.73 9.37
N TYR A 59 13.91 7.15 8.11
CA TYR A 59 15.06 6.90 7.24
C TYR A 59 16.32 7.61 7.75
N GLN A 60 16.25 8.90 8.07
CA GLN A 60 17.37 9.67 8.62
C GLN A 60 17.90 9.13 9.95
N HIS A 61 17.06 8.47 10.73
CA HIS A 61 17.43 7.88 12.02
C HIS A 61 17.78 6.40 11.93
N TYR A 62 18.00 5.85 10.73
CA TYR A 62 18.31 4.43 10.52
C TYR A 62 17.31 3.48 11.18
N GLN A 63 16.03 3.89 11.19
CA GLN A 63 14.91 3.13 11.76
C GLN A 63 14.09 2.46 10.67
N VAL A 64 14.75 1.95 9.65
CA VAL A 64 14.19 1.28 8.48
C VAL A 64 14.77 -0.14 8.38
N PRO A 65 14.53 -1.00 9.40
CA PRO A 65 15.11 -2.34 9.45
C PRO A 65 14.27 -3.31 8.62
N SER A 66 14.19 -3.11 7.31
CA SER A 66 13.49 -4.03 6.43
C SER A 66 14.34 -4.33 5.21
N TRP A 67 14.50 -5.60 4.94
CA TRP A 67 15.14 -6.04 3.71
C TRP A 67 14.27 -5.80 2.48
N ASP A 68 12.91 -5.71 2.63
CA ASP A 68 12.00 -5.55 1.50
C ASP A 68 12.28 -4.26 0.72
N LEU A 69 12.49 -3.14 1.40
CA LEU A 69 12.85 -1.88 0.74
C LEU A 69 14.15 -2.01 -0.06
N GLY A 70 15.14 -2.71 0.47
CA GLY A 70 16.39 -2.99 -0.24
C GLY A 70 16.20 -3.93 -1.44
N ILE A 71 15.31 -4.94 -1.33
CA ILE A 71 14.95 -5.82 -2.45
C ILE A 71 14.34 -5.01 -3.60
N PHE A 72 13.38 -4.14 -3.31
CA PHE A 72 12.75 -3.30 -4.32
C PHE A 72 13.73 -2.26 -4.90
N ASP A 73 14.59 -1.67 -4.06
CA ASP A 73 15.58 -0.71 -4.53
C ASP A 73 16.55 -1.34 -5.54
N GLN A 74 17.14 -2.51 -5.23
CA GLN A 74 17.98 -3.25 -6.16
C GLN A 74 17.24 -3.64 -7.45
N ALA A 75 15.99 -4.11 -7.34
CA ALA A 75 15.21 -4.50 -8.49
C ALA A 75 14.91 -3.30 -9.43
N ILE A 76 14.57 -2.14 -8.86
CA ILE A 76 14.27 -0.94 -9.62
C ILE A 76 15.56 -0.31 -10.19
N ARG A 77 16.67 -0.34 -9.46
CA ARG A 77 18.00 0.04 -9.95
C ARG A 77 18.34 -0.73 -11.24
N ASN A 78 18.14 -2.06 -11.23
CA ASN A 78 18.35 -2.89 -12.39
C ASN A 78 17.39 -2.57 -13.54
N LEU A 79 16.08 -2.40 -13.26
CA LEU A 79 15.11 -1.98 -14.28
C LEU A 79 15.45 -0.61 -14.88
N ALA A 80 15.94 0.34 -14.07
CA ALA A 80 16.36 1.66 -14.53
C ALA A 80 17.59 1.60 -15.45
N ALA A 81 18.42 0.56 -15.30
CA ALA A 81 19.53 0.24 -16.19
C ALA A 81 19.13 -0.69 -17.36
N PHE A 82 17.83 -0.94 -17.56
CA PHE A 82 17.28 -1.85 -18.58
C PHE A 82 17.73 -3.31 -18.42
N HIS A 83 18.04 -3.72 -17.20
CA HIS A 83 18.34 -5.10 -16.84
C HIS A 83 17.13 -5.78 -16.20
N ALA A 84 17.20 -7.12 -16.10
CA ALA A 84 16.21 -7.88 -15.34
C ALA A 84 16.17 -7.43 -13.86
N PRO A 85 15.01 -7.39 -13.19
CA PRO A 85 14.87 -6.94 -11.82
C PRO A 85 15.44 -7.97 -10.84
N VAL A 86 16.74 -8.08 -10.78
CA VAL A 86 17.46 -9.00 -9.87
C VAL A 86 17.70 -8.31 -8.52
N SER A 87 17.55 -9.06 -7.42
CA SER A 87 17.95 -8.64 -6.10
C SER A 87 18.92 -9.64 -5.48
N LEU A 88 20.13 -9.18 -5.17
CA LEU A 88 21.19 -9.96 -4.50
C LEU A 88 20.80 -10.30 -3.05
N ILE A 89 19.96 -9.48 -2.41
CA ILE A 89 19.40 -9.76 -1.08
C ILE A 89 18.59 -11.07 -1.11
N LYS A 90 17.86 -11.33 -2.20
CA LYS A 90 17.11 -12.58 -2.41
C LYS A 90 17.99 -13.72 -2.93
N GLY A 91 19.22 -13.44 -3.35
CA GLY A 91 20.21 -14.40 -3.86
C GLY A 91 20.78 -13.96 -5.22
N VAL A 92 21.95 -14.50 -5.55
CA VAL A 92 22.61 -14.22 -6.81
C VAL A 92 21.72 -14.64 -7.99
N GLY A 93 21.45 -13.70 -8.90
CA GLY A 93 20.60 -13.92 -10.07
C GLY A 93 19.10 -14.04 -9.79
N PHE A 94 18.65 -13.80 -8.55
CA PHE A 94 17.24 -13.94 -8.18
C PHE A 94 16.40 -12.81 -8.80
N ASN A 95 15.55 -13.16 -9.77
CA ASN A 95 14.61 -12.24 -10.39
C ASN A 95 13.35 -12.08 -9.51
N VAL A 96 13.08 -10.87 -9.04
CA VAL A 96 11.95 -10.60 -8.12
C VAL A 96 10.58 -10.81 -8.75
N PHE A 97 10.46 -10.81 -10.10
CA PHE A 97 9.23 -11.20 -10.78
C PHE A 97 8.92 -12.70 -10.70
N GLY A 98 9.88 -13.51 -10.25
CA GLY A 98 9.68 -14.91 -9.91
C GLY A 98 9.25 -15.16 -8.46
N ASP A 99 9.36 -14.14 -7.59
CA ASP A 99 8.87 -14.17 -6.20
C ASP A 99 7.37 -13.84 -6.15
N HIS A 100 7.01 -12.65 -6.63
CA HIS A 100 5.65 -12.16 -6.79
C HIS A 100 5.44 -11.57 -8.20
N PHE A 101 4.23 -11.70 -8.73
CA PHE A 101 3.86 -11.07 -9.99
C PHE A 101 3.46 -9.61 -9.76
N HIS A 102 4.43 -8.72 -9.84
CA HIS A 102 4.25 -7.29 -9.57
C HIS A 102 4.91 -6.36 -10.60
N PRO A 103 4.63 -6.53 -11.91
CA PRO A 103 5.26 -5.68 -12.94
C PRO A 103 4.97 -4.18 -12.78
N VAL A 104 4.00 -3.80 -11.96
CA VAL A 104 3.68 -2.41 -11.63
C VAL A 104 4.88 -1.62 -11.10
N ILE A 105 5.88 -2.27 -10.47
CA ILE A 105 7.07 -1.60 -9.95
C ILE A 105 7.90 -0.92 -11.06
N ALA A 106 7.76 -1.36 -12.32
CA ALA A 106 8.41 -0.70 -13.45
C ALA A 106 7.97 0.77 -13.63
N LEU A 107 6.79 1.15 -13.10
CA LEU A 107 6.35 2.55 -13.09
C LEU A 107 7.21 3.44 -12.19
N LEU A 108 8.05 2.88 -11.34
CA LEU A 108 9.00 3.62 -10.50
C LEU A 108 10.28 4.00 -11.22
N VAL A 109 10.59 3.38 -12.35
CA VAL A 109 11.82 3.64 -13.12
C VAL A 109 12.01 5.14 -13.45
N PRO A 110 11.02 5.88 -13.97
CA PRO A 110 11.18 7.30 -14.22
C PRO A 110 11.47 8.13 -12.95
N VAL A 111 10.90 7.73 -11.81
CA VAL A 111 11.16 8.39 -10.52
C VAL A 111 12.58 8.08 -10.07
N TYR A 112 13.02 6.85 -10.22
CA TYR A 112 14.36 6.40 -9.86
C TYR A 112 15.46 7.09 -10.71
N TRP A 113 15.21 7.38 -11.98
CA TRP A 113 16.13 8.19 -12.79
C TRP A 113 16.31 9.62 -12.27
N LEU A 114 15.30 10.19 -11.62
CA LEU A 114 15.38 11.53 -11.02
C LEU A 114 16.01 11.52 -9.63
N ALA A 115 15.79 10.46 -8.87
CA ALA A 115 16.29 10.30 -7.50
C ALA A 115 16.59 8.80 -7.22
N PRO A 116 17.81 8.32 -7.57
CA PRO A 116 18.19 6.91 -7.49
C PRO A 116 18.52 6.51 -6.04
N THR A 117 17.52 6.49 -5.17
CA THR A 117 17.65 6.11 -3.77
C THR A 117 16.39 5.38 -3.27
N ALA A 118 16.55 4.53 -2.27
CA ALA A 118 15.43 3.85 -1.60
C ALA A 118 14.39 4.85 -1.03
N MET A 119 14.80 6.08 -0.67
CA MET A 119 13.90 7.14 -0.21
C MET A 119 12.85 7.50 -1.29
N SER A 120 13.20 7.45 -2.56
CA SER A 120 12.25 7.77 -3.65
C SER A 120 11.05 6.83 -3.67
N LEU A 121 11.25 5.55 -3.30
CA LEU A 121 10.21 4.55 -3.21
C LEU A 121 9.24 4.87 -2.05
N LEU A 122 9.78 5.30 -0.91
CA LEU A 122 8.99 5.72 0.25
C LEU A 122 8.12 6.93 -0.10
N VAL A 123 8.68 7.93 -0.78
CA VAL A 123 7.94 9.12 -1.24
C VAL A 123 6.78 8.74 -2.16
N VAL A 124 7.00 7.81 -3.10
CA VAL A 124 5.93 7.35 -4.00
C VAL A 124 4.87 6.58 -3.22
N GLN A 125 5.24 5.73 -2.26
CA GLN A 125 4.27 5.06 -1.40
C GLN A 125 3.37 6.07 -0.66
N ASP A 126 3.96 7.08 -0.04
CA ASP A 126 3.24 8.12 0.70
C ASP A 126 2.29 8.91 -0.22
N LEU A 127 2.71 9.17 -1.46
CA LEU A 127 1.88 9.81 -2.48
C LEU A 127 0.70 8.92 -2.90
N LEU A 128 0.91 7.61 -3.08
CA LEU A 128 -0.15 6.65 -3.41
C LEU A 128 -1.18 6.53 -2.29
N VAL A 129 -0.74 6.52 -1.03
CA VAL A 129 -1.62 6.57 0.14
C VAL A 129 -2.44 7.86 0.14
N ALA A 130 -1.82 9.01 -0.09
CA ALA A 130 -2.50 10.31 -0.15
C ALA A 130 -3.50 10.38 -1.32
N ALA A 131 -3.14 9.83 -2.49
CA ALA A 131 -4.05 9.75 -3.64
C ALA A 131 -5.29 8.90 -3.33
N SER A 132 -5.12 7.79 -2.64
CA SER A 132 -6.25 6.96 -2.19
C SER A 132 -7.12 7.69 -1.16
N ALA A 133 -6.51 8.44 -0.23
CA ALA A 133 -7.20 9.26 0.76
C ALA A 133 -8.04 10.39 0.10
N PHE A 134 -7.53 10.99 -0.98
CA PHE A 134 -8.31 11.92 -1.80
C PHE A 134 -9.59 11.27 -2.33
N VAL A 135 -9.46 10.08 -2.94
CA VAL A 135 -10.60 9.39 -3.56
C VAL A 135 -11.64 8.99 -2.52
N VAL A 136 -11.22 8.38 -1.40
CA VAL A 136 -12.12 7.97 -0.32
C VAL A 136 -12.81 9.18 0.32
N THR A 137 -12.09 10.28 0.57
CA THR A 137 -12.66 11.51 1.12
C THR A 137 -13.71 12.11 0.18
N LYS A 138 -13.43 12.11 -1.13
CA LYS A 138 -14.38 12.58 -2.16
C LYS A 138 -15.65 11.73 -2.16
N ALA A 139 -15.52 10.40 -2.10
CA ALA A 139 -16.65 9.48 -2.02
C ALA A 139 -17.47 9.70 -0.74
N ALA A 140 -16.80 9.78 0.41
CA ALA A 140 -17.43 10.04 1.70
C ALA A 140 -18.21 11.36 1.70
N ARG A 141 -17.61 12.45 1.22
CA ARG A 141 -18.31 13.76 1.15
C ARG A 141 -19.55 13.75 0.25
N THR A 142 -19.52 12.95 -0.79
CA THR A 142 -20.69 12.81 -1.69
C THR A 142 -21.87 12.15 -0.98
N VAL A 143 -21.61 11.18 -0.08
CA VAL A 143 -22.64 10.39 0.60
C VAL A 143 -23.04 11.00 1.95
N VAL A 144 -22.06 11.41 2.79
CA VAL A 144 -22.33 11.86 4.17
C VAL A 144 -22.30 13.36 4.35
N GLY A 145 -21.77 14.11 3.36
CA GLY A 145 -21.72 15.58 3.39
C GLY A 145 -20.38 16.11 3.92
N GLY A 146 -20.28 17.45 4.03
CA GLY A 146 -19.06 18.22 4.22
C GLY A 146 -18.08 17.71 5.28
N TYR A 147 -18.29 18.10 6.55
CA TYR A 147 -17.35 17.77 7.64
C TYR A 147 -17.30 16.28 8.00
N SER A 148 -18.45 15.59 8.01
CA SER A 148 -18.49 14.14 8.25
C SER A 148 -17.73 13.35 7.19
N GLY A 149 -17.79 13.79 5.92
CA GLY A 149 -17.03 13.15 4.85
C GLY A 149 -15.53 13.39 4.97
N VAL A 150 -15.10 14.56 5.46
CA VAL A 150 -13.69 14.85 5.77
C VAL A 150 -13.23 13.99 6.95
N ALA A 151 -14.04 13.88 8.02
CA ALA A 151 -13.72 13.04 9.17
C ALA A 151 -13.54 11.57 8.78
N LEU A 152 -14.42 11.02 7.93
CA LEU A 152 -14.24 9.66 7.40
C LEU A 152 -12.98 9.54 6.53
N GLY A 153 -12.68 10.56 5.72
CA GLY A 153 -11.46 10.60 4.92
C GLY A 153 -10.19 10.58 5.79
N LEU A 154 -10.16 11.35 6.86
CA LEU A 154 -9.06 11.34 7.85
C LEU A 154 -8.99 10.01 8.59
N SER A 155 -10.13 9.44 8.99
CA SER A 155 -10.18 8.11 9.63
C SER A 155 -9.60 7.02 8.73
N TYR A 156 -9.87 7.09 7.43
CA TYR A 156 -9.26 6.22 6.42
C TYR A 156 -7.75 6.48 6.31
N ALA A 157 -7.37 7.74 6.07
CA ALA A 157 -5.99 8.13 5.83
C ALA A 157 -5.05 7.71 6.99
N PHE A 158 -5.54 7.82 8.23
CA PHE A 158 -4.81 7.44 9.44
C PHE A 158 -5.32 6.13 10.07
N SER A 159 -5.95 5.26 9.27
CA SER A 159 -6.31 3.92 9.71
C SER A 159 -5.06 3.09 10.03
N TRP A 160 -5.20 2.18 11.00
CA TRP A 160 -4.09 1.37 11.47
C TRP A 160 -3.38 0.61 10.33
N GLY A 161 -4.13 0.04 9.38
CA GLY A 161 -3.56 -0.74 8.29
C GLY A 161 -2.73 0.11 7.31
N LEU A 162 -3.03 1.41 7.15
CA LEU A 162 -2.19 2.32 6.36
C LEU A 162 -0.96 2.79 7.14
N GLN A 163 -1.09 3.08 8.43
CA GLN A 163 0.05 3.46 9.26
C GLN A 163 1.08 2.34 9.37
N GLU A 164 0.64 1.11 9.58
CA GLU A 164 1.53 -0.07 9.64
C GLU A 164 2.20 -0.33 8.28
N ALA A 165 1.47 -0.14 7.17
CA ALA A 165 2.05 -0.30 5.83
C ALA A 165 3.14 0.74 5.53
N VAL A 166 2.96 1.99 5.94
CA VAL A 166 3.97 3.05 5.74
C VAL A 166 5.25 2.72 6.48
N VAL A 167 5.19 2.23 7.72
CA VAL A 167 6.39 1.88 8.48
C VAL A 167 6.98 0.51 8.13
N ALA A 168 6.18 -0.37 7.52
CA ALA A 168 6.69 -1.57 6.86
C ALA A 168 7.48 -1.25 5.60
N GLN A 169 7.50 0.02 5.20
CA GLN A 169 8.20 0.61 4.08
C GLN A 169 7.55 0.27 2.73
N PHE A 170 8.27 0.58 1.62
CA PHE A 170 7.70 0.43 0.30
C PHE A 170 7.35 -1.04 0.01
N HIS A 171 6.09 -1.22 -0.43
CA HIS A 171 5.60 -2.45 -1.03
C HIS A 171 4.71 -2.13 -2.24
N GLU A 172 4.73 -3.00 -3.22
CA GLU A 172 3.95 -2.88 -4.48
C GLU A 172 2.46 -2.68 -4.23
N VAL A 173 1.92 -3.22 -3.13
CA VAL A 173 0.50 -3.10 -2.75
C VAL A 173 0.06 -1.65 -2.52
N ALA A 174 0.99 -0.70 -2.36
CA ALA A 174 0.66 0.72 -2.30
C ALA A 174 -0.04 1.20 -3.58
N PHE A 175 0.30 0.67 -4.75
CA PHE A 175 -0.39 0.96 -6.01
C PHE A 175 -1.85 0.49 -6.02
N ALA A 176 -2.18 -0.58 -5.28
CA ALA A 176 -3.55 -1.05 -5.19
C ALA A 176 -4.47 -0.08 -4.46
N LEU A 177 -3.96 0.76 -3.55
CA LEU A 177 -4.77 1.65 -2.72
C LEU A 177 -5.61 2.63 -3.53
N PRO A 178 -5.04 3.48 -4.42
CA PRO A 178 -5.83 4.37 -5.26
C PRO A 178 -6.68 3.62 -6.30
N LEU A 179 -6.22 2.47 -6.81
CA LEU A 179 -6.96 1.66 -7.77
C LEU A 179 -8.24 1.07 -7.14
N LEU A 180 -8.13 0.45 -5.96
CA LEU A 180 -9.27 -0.06 -5.19
C LEU A 180 -10.21 1.08 -4.79
N ALA A 181 -9.66 2.19 -4.28
CA ALA A 181 -10.46 3.34 -3.91
C ALA A 181 -11.29 3.87 -5.09
N ALA A 182 -10.68 4.01 -6.27
CA ALA A 182 -11.36 4.50 -7.48
C ALA A 182 -12.39 3.49 -8.02
N SER A 183 -12.00 2.20 -8.09
CA SER A 183 -12.87 1.13 -8.57
C SER A 183 -14.12 1.00 -7.70
N LEU A 184 -13.96 0.85 -6.38
CA LEU A 184 -15.08 0.68 -5.45
C LEU A 184 -15.93 1.95 -5.32
N THR A 185 -15.33 3.15 -5.42
CA THR A 185 -16.09 4.41 -5.51
C THR A 185 -17.00 4.42 -6.75
N ALA A 186 -16.48 3.97 -7.89
CA ALA A 186 -17.26 3.85 -9.12
C ALA A 186 -18.37 2.80 -8.98
N LEU A 187 -18.11 1.67 -8.32
CA LEU A 187 -19.08 0.64 -8.02
C LEU A 187 -20.22 1.16 -7.15
N VAL A 188 -19.91 1.87 -6.06
CA VAL A 188 -20.89 2.53 -5.18
C VAL A 188 -21.75 3.52 -5.97
N ALA A 189 -21.17 4.22 -6.94
CA ALA A 189 -21.87 5.17 -7.79
C ALA A 189 -22.65 4.52 -8.98
N GLY A 190 -22.59 3.22 -9.16
CA GLY A 190 -23.23 2.51 -10.29
C GLY A 190 -22.55 2.76 -11.63
N ARG A 191 -21.28 3.20 -11.64
CA ARG A 191 -20.48 3.46 -12.86
C ARG A 191 -19.65 2.23 -13.21
N TRP A 192 -20.29 1.23 -13.80
CA TRP A 192 -19.76 -0.12 -13.96
C TRP A 192 -18.48 -0.18 -14.83
N LEU A 193 -18.47 0.51 -15.96
CA LEU A 193 -17.28 0.56 -16.82
C LEU A 193 -16.09 1.24 -16.10
N THR A 194 -16.33 2.34 -15.42
CA THR A 194 -15.29 3.02 -14.64
C THR A 194 -14.76 2.13 -13.51
N CYS A 195 -15.67 1.36 -12.87
CA CYS A 195 -15.26 0.38 -11.86
C CYS A 195 -14.34 -0.68 -12.48
N ALA A 196 -14.72 -1.26 -13.61
CA ALA A 196 -13.90 -2.25 -14.30
C ALA A 196 -12.55 -1.70 -14.73
N LEU A 197 -12.51 -0.52 -15.34
CA LEU A 197 -11.25 0.10 -15.81
C LEU A 197 -10.25 0.33 -14.67
N TRP A 198 -10.72 0.72 -13.48
CA TRP A 198 -9.84 0.88 -12.31
C TRP A 198 -9.49 -0.45 -11.64
N ALA A 199 -10.29 -1.49 -11.81
CA ALA A 199 -9.99 -2.82 -11.25
C ALA A 199 -9.02 -3.63 -12.14
N LEU A 200 -9.07 -3.45 -13.47
CA LEU A 200 -8.24 -4.21 -14.43
C LEU A 200 -6.75 -4.23 -14.06
N PRO A 201 -6.08 -3.11 -13.73
CA PRO A 201 -4.64 -3.12 -13.46
C PRO A 201 -4.25 -3.73 -12.10
N LEU A 202 -5.20 -4.05 -11.21
CA LEU A 202 -4.89 -4.67 -9.92
C LEU A 202 -4.12 -5.99 -10.07
N VAL A 203 -4.38 -6.75 -11.13
CA VAL A 203 -3.68 -8.01 -11.43
C VAL A 203 -2.19 -7.82 -11.73
N LEU A 204 -1.76 -6.60 -12.07
CA LEU A 204 -0.36 -6.23 -12.30
C LEU A 204 0.33 -5.71 -11.03
N VAL A 205 -0.42 -5.52 -9.96
CA VAL A 205 0.14 -5.08 -8.67
C VAL A 205 0.63 -6.27 -7.86
N LYS A 206 -0.19 -7.33 -7.78
CA LYS A 206 0.18 -8.57 -7.12
C LYS A 206 -0.75 -9.69 -7.61
N GLU A 207 -0.24 -10.91 -7.71
CA GLU A 207 -0.99 -12.06 -8.23
C GLU A 207 -2.31 -12.32 -7.48
N ASP A 208 -2.31 -12.23 -6.14
CA ASP A 208 -3.48 -12.51 -5.30
C ASP A 208 -4.61 -11.48 -5.48
N LEU A 209 -4.30 -10.26 -5.91
CA LEU A 209 -5.30 -9.24 -6.21
C LEU A 209 -6.19 -9.61 -7.41
N GLY A 210 -5.76 -10.56 -8.25
CA GLY A 210 -6.63 -11.17 -9.26
C GLY A 210 -7.92 -11.73 -8.65
N LEU A 211 -7.85 -12.37 -7.47
CA LEU A 211 -9.01 -12.86 -6.75
C LEU A 211 -9.89 -11.73 -6.19
N THR A 212 -9.29 -10.62 -5.78
CA THR A 212 -10.05 -9.41 -5.41
C THR A 212 -10.81 -8.84 -6.61
N VAL A 213 -10.20 -8.83 -7.80
CA VAL A 213 -10.86 -8.45 -9.06
C VAL A 213 -12.02 -9.38 -9.39
N VAL A 214 -11.90 -10.69 -9.14
CA VAL A 214 -13.02 -11.64 -9.25
C VAL A 214 -14.20 -11.17 -8.39
N VAL A 215 -13.97 -10.89 -7.11
CA VAL A 215 -15.04 -10.45 -6.20
C VAL A 215 -15.66 -9.12 -6.66
N ILE A 216 -14.84 -8.15 -7.10
CA ILE A 216 -15.36 -6.87 -7.65
C ILE A 216 -16.25 -7.15 -8.88
N GLY A 217 -15.82 -8.02 -9.79
CA GLY A 217 -16.61 -8.42 -10.95
C GLY A 217 -17.97 -9.05 -10.56
N LEU A 218 -17.96 -9.96 -9.60
CA LEU A 218 -19.19 -10.58 -9.06
C LEU A 218 -20.11 -9.55 -8.39
N LEU A 219 -19.55 -8.56 -7.67
CA LEU A 219 -20.32 -7.46 -7.09
C LEU A 219 -20.98 -6.60 -8.18
N VAL A 220 -20.33 -6.40 -9.33
CA VAL A 220 -20.94 -5.74 -10.50
C VAL A 220 -22.10 -6.60 -11.05
N VAL A 221 -21.91 -7.92 -11.19
CA VAL A 221 -22.98 -8.84 -11.62
C VAL A 221 -24.18 -8.76 -10.69
N LEU A 222 -23.95 -8.80 -9.38
CA LEU A 222 -25.03 -8.77 -8.36
C LEU A 222 -25.82 -7.46 -8.35
N ARG A 223 -25.20 -6.34 -8.76
CA ARG A 223 -25.79 -4.99 -8.69
C ARG A 223 -26.28 -4.45 -10.02
N SER A 224 -26.07 -5.17 -11.12
CA SER A 224 -26.41 -4.73 -12.46
C SER A 224 -27.19 -5.82 -13.24
N ARG A 225 -27.58 -5.53 -14.48
CA ARG A 225 -28.30 -6.46 -15.36
C ARG A 225 -27.83 -6.30 -16.81
N GLY A 226 -28.13 -7.30 -17.63
CA GLY A 226 -27.85 -7.27 -19.08
C GLY A 226 -26.36 -7.05 -19.36
N ARG A 227 -26.01 -6.16 -20.28
CA ARG A 227 -24.63 -5.89 -20.70
C ARG A 227 -23.71 -5.49 -19.56
N GLN A 228 -24.23 -4.84 -18.55
CA GLN A 228 -23.43 -4.42 -17.38
C GLN A 228 -23.08 -5.60 -16.48
N ALA A 229 -23.99 -6.56 -16.31
CA ALA A 229 -23.69 -7.81 -15.63
C ALA A 229 -22.67 -8.66 -16.43
N ALA A 230 -22.81 -8.69 -17.77
CA ALA A 230 -21.81 -9.35 -18.63
C ALA A 230 -20.41 -8.72 -18.48
N LEU A 231 -20.32 -7.37 -18.38
CA LEU A 231 -19.06 -6.69 -18.07
C LEU A 231 -18.49 -7.14 -16.71
N GLY A 232 -19.33 -7.28 -15.69
CA GLY A 232 -18.94 -7.81 -14.38
C GLY A 232 -18.41 -9.25 -14.48
N GLY A 233 -19.09 -10.11 -15.24
CA GLY A 233 -18.64 -11.48 -15.52
C GLY A 233 -17.28 -11.51 -16.25
N ALA A 234 -17.11 -10.66 -17.27
CA ALA A 234 -15.84 -10.54 -17.97
C ALA A 234 -14.69 -10.05 -17.06
N LEU A 235 -14.97 -9.10 -16.16
CA LEU A 235 -14.01 -8.64 -15.17
C LEU A 235 -13.63 -9.76 -14.18
N ALA A 236 -14.59 -10.55 -13.72
CA ALA A 236 -14.33 -11.70 -12.86
C ALA A 236 -13.48 -12.75 -13.59
N ALA A 237 -13.80 -13.07 -14.84
CA ALA A 237 -13.02 -13.99 -15.67
C ALA A 237 -11.57 -13.47 -15.90
N TRP A 238 -11.40 -12.17 -16.14
CA TRP A 238 -10.09 -11.52 -16.22
C TRP A 238 -9.25 -11.73 -14.96
N GLY A 239 -9.83 -11.42 -13.77
CA GLY A 239 -9.14 -11.60 -12.50
C GLY A 239 -8.73 -13.05 -12.26
N ALA A 240 -9.63 -14.00 -12.52
CA ALA A 240 -9.38 -15.43 -12.37
C ALA A 240 -8.29 -15.92 -13.36
N ALA A 241 -8.39 -15.52 -14.63
CA ALA A 241 -7.42 -15.90 -15.65
C ALA A 241 -6.02 -15.41 -15.31
N TRP A 242 -5.88 -14.14 -14.91
CA TRP A 242 -4.58 -13.60 -14.53
C TRP A 242 -4.01 -14.21 -13.26
N PHE A 243 -4.84 -14.50 -12.25
CA PHE A 243 -4.38 -15.23 -11.07
C PHE A 243 -3.79 -16.59 -11.47
N VAL A 244 -4.50 -17.36 -12.31
CA VAL A 244 -4.02 -18.67 -12.77
C VAL A 244 -2.76 -18.53 -13.64
N VAL A 245 -2.73 -17.60 -14.58
CA VAL A 245 -1.56 -17.33 -15.44
C VAL A 245 -0.35 -16.92 -14.61
N ALA A 246 -0.52 -16.01 -13.66
CA ALA A 246 0.58 -15.58 -12.79
C ALA A 246 1.15 -16.77 -11.99
N VAL A 247 0.27 -17.52 -11.29
CA VAL A 247 0.70 -18.56 -10.35
C VAL A 247 1.18 -19.84 -11.04
N LYS A 248 0.61 -20.19 -12.20
CA LYS A 248 0.92 -21.48 -12.88
C LYS A 248 1.87 -21.34 -14.06
N VAL A 249 2.02 -20.13 -14.60
CA VAL A 249 2.84 -19.93 -15.81
C VAL A 249 3.98 -18.95 -15.54
N VAL A 250 3.66 -17.68 -15.14
CA VAL A 250 4.67 -16.63 -15.09
C VAL A 250 5.64 -16.84 -13.94
N LEU A 251 5.13 -17.00 -12.70
CA LEU A 251 5.97 -17.18 -11.52
C LEU A 251 6.86 -18.43 -11.65
N PRO A 252 6.36 -19.64 -12.00
CA PRO A 252 7.23 -20.79 -12.21
C PRO A 252 8.25 -20.62 -13.35
N ALA A 253 7.91 -19.88 -14.42
CA ALA A 253 8.82 -19.67 -15.54
C ALA A 253 9.97 -18.70 -15.20
N VAL A 254 9.75 -17.76 -14.30
CA VAL A 254 10.75 -16.74 -13.89
C VAL A 254 11.49 -17.17 -12.62
N ASN A 255 10.85 -17.94 -11.75
CA ASN A 255 11.48 -18.51 -10.55
C ASN A 255 12.48 -19.60 -10.93
N GLY A 256 13.72 -19.47 -10.49
CA GLY A 256 14.77 -20.44 -10.78
C GLY A 256 14.50 -21.87 -10.27
N GLN A 257 13.51 -22.07 -9.39
CA GLN A 257 13.09 -23.38 -8.87
C GLN A 257 11.90 -23.98 -9.64
N GLY A 258 11.32 -23.28 -10.61
CA GLY A 258 10.18 -23.75 -11.41
C GLY A 258 8.86 -23.86 -10.65
N VAL A 259 8.74 -23.25 -9.48
CA VAL A 259 7.55 -23.31 -8.61
C VAL A 259 7.20 -21.94 -8.06
N TRP A 260 5.97 -21.77 -7.67
CA TRP A 260 5.56 -20.61 -6.88
C TRP A 260 5.85 -20.89 -5.40
N ASP A 261 6.83 -20.20 -4.81
CA ASP A 261 7.35 -20.48 -3.46
C ASP A 261 6.26 -20.40 -2.37
N TYR A 262 5.34 -19.45 -2.50
CA TYR A 262 4.25 -19.25 -1.54
C TYR A 262 3.20 -20.37 -1.56
N SER A 263 3.22 -21.23 -2.57
CA SER A 263 2.34 -22.42 -2.61
C SER A 263 2.60 -23.39 -1.45
N ARG A 264 3.82 -23.38 -0.90
CA ARG A 264 4.21 -24.24 0.23
C ARG A 264 3.75 -23.70 1.59
N GLN A 265 3.36 -22.41 1.64
CA GLN A 265 2.94 -21.76 2.89
C GLN A 265 1.48 -22.06 3.24
N VAL A 266 0.71 -22.64 2.32
CA VAL A 266 -0.66 -23.10 2.55
C VAL A 266 -0.66 -24.62 2.55
N PRO A 267 -1.11 -25.26 3.63
CA PRO A 267 -1.13 -26.72 3.73
C PRO A 267 -2.33 -27.30 2.95
N TRP A 268 -2.19 -27.35 1.64
CA TRP A 268 -3.26 -27.77 0.70
C TRP A 268 -3.92 -29.10 1.07
N GLY A 269 -3.16 -30.05 1.63
CA GLY A 269 -3.67 -31.37 2.04
C GLY A 269 -4.71 -31.31 3.16
N THR A 270 -4.70 -30.24 3.98
CA THR A 270 -5.65 -30.07 5.09
C THR A 270 -6.91 -29.30 4.69
N LEU A 271 -6.94 -28.70 3.50
CA LEU A 271 -8.09 -27.89 3.04
C LEU A 271 -9.31 -28.75 2.64
N SER A 272 -9.15 -30.07 2.53
CA SER A 272 -10.26 -31.01 2.29
C SER A 272 -11.12 -31.26 3.54
N ASP A 273 -10.59 -30.97 4.74
CA ASP A 273 -11.34 -31.09 5.99
C ASP A 273 -11.93 -29.75 6.44
N PRO A 274 -13.27 -29.56 6.38
CA PRO A 274 -13.92 -28.32 6.76
C PRO A 274 -13.69 -27.89 8.21
N VAL A 275 -13.49 -28.85 9.14
CA VAL A 275 -13.24 -28.55 10.55
C VAL A 275 -11.87 -27.92 10.71
N THR A 276 -10.85 -28.54 10.12
CA THR A 276 -9.48 -27.99 10.11
C THR A 276 -9.42 -26.63 9.44
N VAL A 277 -10.15 -26.41 8.34
CA VAL A 277 -10.26 -25.09 7.70
C VAL A 277 -10.87 -24.07 8.65
N ALA A 278 -11.99 -24.40 9.32
CA ALA A 278 -12.64 -23.51 10.26
C ALA A 278 -11.72 -23.17 11.45
N GLU A 279 -11.02 -24.15 12.02
CA GLU A 279 -10.04 -23.92 13.06
C GLU A 279 -8.91 -22.99 12.61
N ARG A 280 -8.34 -23.23 11.44
CA ARG A 280 -7.28 -22.37 10.88
C ARG A 280 -7.72 -20.94 10.65
N LEU A 281 -8.96 -20.70 10.28
CA LEU A 281 -9.48 -19.34 10.07
C LEU A 281 -9.64 -18.55 11.38
N VAL A 282 -9.74 -19.19 12.54
CA VAL A 282 -9.96 -18.55 13.84
C VAL A 282 -8.81 -18.73 14.82
N GLN A 283 -7.97 -19.75 14.63
CA GLN A 283 -6.82 -20.00 15.50
C GLN A 283 -5.49 -19.67 14.77
N PRO A 284 -4.53 -19.10 15.46
CA PRO A 284 -4.60 -18.62 16.87
C PRO A 284 -5.49 -17.38 16.99
N THR A 285 -5.80 -17.00 18.24
CA THR A 285 -6.69 -15.87 18.58
C THR A 285 -6.24 -14.52 17.99
N GLU A 286 -4.99 -14.38 17.60
CA GLU A 286 -4.46 -13.21 16.89
C GLU A 286 -5.24 -12.91 15.60
N LYS A 287 -5.71 -13.93 14.89
CA LYS A 287 -6.57 -13.78 13.69
C LYS A 287 -7.90 -13.13 14.03
N LEU A 288 -8.51 -13.50 15.18
CA LEU A 288 -9.74 -12.88 15.66
C LEU A 288 -9.50 -11.43 16.09
N HIS A 289 -8.36 -11.13 16.72
CA HIS A 289 -7.99 -9.75 17.01
C HIS A 289 -7.86 -8.93 15.73
N THR A 290 -7.21 -9.48 14.69
CA THR A 290 -7.10 -8.82 13.39
C THR A 290 -8.46 -8.55 12.76
N LEU A 291 -9.39 -9.52 12.80
CA LEU A 291 -10.77 -9.31 12.36
C LEU A 291 -11.48 -8.21 13.17
N ALA A 292 -11.29 -8.19 14.48
CA ALA A 292 -11.86 -7.14 15.34
C ALA A 292 -11.32 -5.75 14.96
N TYR A 293 -10.04 -5.61 14.65
CA TYR A 293 -9.46 -4.36 14.15
C TYR A 293 -10.02 -3.95 12.79
N ILE A 294 -10.15 -4.90 11.84
CA ILE A 294 -10.69 -4.65 10.49
C ILE A 294 -12.15 -4.18 10.57
N LEU A 295 -12.97 -4.83 11.38
CA LEU A 295 -14.38 -4.49 11.53
C LEU A 295 -14.57 -3.26 12.43
N GLY A 296 -13.80 -3.17 13.51
CA GLY A 296 -13.89 -2.11 14.52
C GLY A 296 -13.58 -0.73 13.96
N ILE A 297 -12.63 -0.60 13.03
CA ILE A 297 -12.28 0.71 12.43
C ILE A 297 -13.46 1.36 11.70
N THR A 298 -14.44 0.57 11.26
CA THR A 298 -15.69 1.04 10.62
C THR A 298 -16.91 0.91 11.54
N GLY A 299 -16.70 0.66 12.83
CA GLY A 299 -17.76 0.45 13.81
C GLY A 299 -18.71 -0.69 13.40
N PHE A 300 -18.20 -1.74 12.75
CA PHE A 300 -18.94 -2.89 12.23
C PHE A 300 -20.01 -2.56 11.17
N LEU A 301 -20.25 -1.28 10.85
CA LEU A 301 -21.31 -0.88 9.91
C LEU A 301 -20.99 -1.30 8.47
N ALA A 302 -19.72 -1.48 8.11
CA ALA A 302 -19.31 -1.98 6.80
C ALA A 302 -19.91 -3.36 6.46
N LEU A 303 -20.20 -4.21 7.48
CA LEU A 303 -20.88 -5.51 7.30
C LEU A 303 -22.27 -5.40 6.65
N ARG A 304 -22.87 -4.22 6.60
CA ARG A 304 -24.15 -3.98 5.91
C ARG A 304 -24.01 -3.80 4.40
N SER A 305 -22.79 -3.74 3.90
CA SER A 305 -22.51 -3.64 2.46
C SER A 305 -21.87 -4.93 1.93
N PRO A 306 -22.33 -5.46 0.79
CA PRO A 306 -21.69 -6.62 0.17
C PRO A 306 -20.27 -6.32 -0.34
N LEU A 307 -19.83 -5.05 -0.38
CA LEU A 307 -18.45 -4.71 -0.72
C LEU A 307 -17.45 -5.33 0.26
N VAL A 308 -17.87 -5.61 1.49
CA VAL A 308 -17.02 -6.28 2.49
C VAL A 308 -16.50 -7.63 2.00
N LEU A 309 -17.21 -8.31 1.09
CA LEU A 309 -16.77 -9.58 0.52
C LEU A 309 -15.42 -9.46 -0.22
N ALA A 310 -15.06 -8.27 -0.67
CA ALA A 310 -13.77 -8.06 -1.35
C ALA A 310 -12.54 -8.18 -0.40
N VAL A 311 -12.74 -8.24 0.93
CA VAL A 311 -11.66 -8.54 1.88
C VAL A 311 -11.32 -10.04 1.93
N LEU A 312 -12.27 -10.91 1.53
CA LEU A 312 -12.16 -12.35 1.73
C LEU A 312 -10.95 -12.98 1.03
N PRO A 313 -10.60 -12.64 -0.22
CA PRO A 313 -9.40 -13.21 -0.86
C PRO A 313 -8.13 -12.98 -0.04
N THR A 314 -7.90 -11.74 0.39
CA THR A 314 -6.72 -11.39 1.19
C THR A 314 -6.73 -12.07 2.55
N LEU A 315 -7.86 -12.11 3.24
CA LEU A 315 -7.95 -12.78 4.55
C LEU A 315 -7.81 -14.30 4.42
N ALA A 316 -8.33 -14.89 3.34
CA ALA A 316 -8.26 -16.33 3.13
C ALA A 316 -6.81 -16.81 3.05
N TRP A 317 -5.97 -16.26 2.16
CA TRP A 317 -4.59 -16.71 2.07
C TRP A 317 -3.79 -16.40 3.34
N ARG A 318 -4.03 -15.24 3.99
CA ARG A 318 -3.35 -14.87 5.24
C ARG A 318 -3.65 -15.86 6.36
N PHE A 319 -4.93 -16.20 6.56
CA PHE A 319 -5.34 -17.01 7.70
C PHE A 319 -5.18 -18.51 7.46
N LEU A 320 -5.13 -18.94 6.20
CA LEU A 320 -4.81 -20.33 5.86
C LEU A 320 -3.31 -20.61 5.84
N SER A 321 -2.46 -19.59 5.75
CA SER A 321 -1.00 -19.74 5.81
C SER A 321 -0.52 -20.17 7.20
N ASP A 322 0.58 -20.92 7.22
CA ASP A 322 1.30 -21.30 8.45
C ASP A 322 2.25 -20.21 8.96
N THR A 323 2.39 -19.10 8.23
CA THR A 323 3.33 -18.01 8.57
C THR A 323 2.71 -17.01 9.56
N PRO A 324 3.20 -16.93 10.82
CA PRO A 324 2.61 -16.08 11.86
C PRO A 324 2.58 -14.58 11.49
N ALA A 325 3.58 -14.10 10.77
CA ALA A 325 3.66 -12.69 10.34
C ALA A 325 2.43 -12.23 9.53
N TYR A 326 1.70 -13.15 8.87
CA TYR A 326 0.51 -12.81 8.08
C TYR A 326 -0.75 -12.65 8.91
N TRP A 327 -0.81 -13.22 10.12
CA TRP A 327 -2.05 -13.29 10.90
C TRP A 327 -2.39 -11.98 11.58
N GLY A 328 -1.37 -11.24 12.02
CA GLY A 328 -1.50 -10.05 12.84
C GLY A 328 -1.79 -8.77 12.06
N ARG A 329 -1.80 -7.67 12.79
CA ARG A 329 -2.05 -6.33 12.25
C ARG A 329 -0.81 -5.62 11.71
N LEU A 330 0.37 -6.11 12.07
CA LEU A 330 1.65 -5.52 11.65
C LEU A 330 1.87 -5.68 10.14
N TRP A 331 2.82 -4.93 9.62
CA TRP A 331 3.23 -4.95 8.23
C TRP A 331 2.20 -4.38 7.25
N HIS A 332 2.45 -4.54 5.97
CA HIS A 332 1.64 -4.00 4.86
C HIS A 332 0.38 -4.80 4.52
N TYR A 333 0.21 -6.02 5.06
CA TYR A 333 -0.83 -6.97 4.62
C TYR A 333 -2.27 -6.48 4.78
N SER A 334 -2.51 -5.52 5.65
CA SER A 334 -3.85 -4.96 5.87
C SER A 334 -4.12 -3.68 5.07
N ALA A 335 -3.14 -3.15 4.35
CA ALA A 335 -3.29 -1.91 3.60
C ALA A 335 -4.43 -1.97 2.57
N VAL A 336 -4.47 -3.03 1.75
CA VAL A 336 -5.48 -3.24 0.71
C VAL A 336 -6.90 -3.41 1.27
N LEU A 337 -7.03 -3.81 2.53
CA LEU A 337 -8.33 -3.97 3.20
C LEU A 337 -8.94 -2.62 3.58
N MET A 338 -8.13 -1.58 3.81
CA MET A 338 -8.61 -0.27 4.28
C MET A 338 -9.54 0.41 3.26
N PRO A 339 -9.19 0.58 1.97
CA PRO A 339 -10.11 1.16 1.00
C PRO A 339 -11.40 0.34 0.84
N ILE A 340 -11.33 -0.99 0.92
CA ILE A 340 -12.50 -1.86 0.84
C ILE A 340 -13.44 -1.60 2.02
N MET A 341 -12.94 -1.59 3.24
CA MET A 341 -13.73 -1.41 4.46
C MET A 341 -14.39 -0.03 4.53
N PHE A 342 -13.63 1.03 4.22
CA PHE A 342 -14.20 2.38 4.26
C PHE A 342 -15.21 2.63 3.14
N LEU A 343 -15.02 2.06 1.96
CA LEU A 343 -16.01 2.17 0.88
C LEU A 343 -17.23 1.27 1.12
N ALA A 344 -17.07 0.13 1.78
CA ALA A 344 -18.18 -0.66 2.29
C ALA A 344 -19.00 0.11 3.35
N LEU A 345 -18.33 0.83 4.26
CA LEU A 345 -18.97 1.73 5.22
C LEU A 345 -19.78 2.83 4.52
N ILE A 346 -19.17 3.51 3.55
CA ILE A 346 -19.82 4.59 2.78
C ILE A 346 -21.04 4.05 2.04
N ASP A 347 -20.95 2.88 1.41
CA ASP A 347 -22.07 2.21 0.73
C ASP A 347 -23.17 1.81 1.72
N ALA A 348 -22.83 1.29 2.89
CA ALA A 348 -23.79 0.97 3.95
C ALA A 348 -24.54 2.21 4.44
N ILE A 349 -23.85 3.33 4.66
CA ILE A 349 -24.48 4.60 5.05
C ILE A 349 -25.42 5.08 3.93
N ARG A 350 -24.99 5.01 2.68
CA ARG A 350 -25.81 5.36 1.52
C ARG A 350 -27.11 4.55 1.48
N ALA A 351 -26.99 3.24 1.66
CA ALA A 351 -28.13 2.32 1.66
C ALA A 351 -29.11 2.61 2.81
N VAL A 352 -28.59 2.93 4.01
CA VAL A 352 -29.43 3.30 5.17
C VAL A 352 -30.18 4.62 4.92
N ARG A 353 -29.50 5.62 4.33
CA ARG A 353 -30.09 6.93 4.02
C ARG A 353 -31.15 6.88 2.92
N ALA A 354 -31.00 5.97 1.96
CA ALA A 354 -31.94 5.78 0.87
C ALA A 354 -33.28 5.14 1.29
N ARG A 355 -33.36 4.55 2.50
CA ARG A 355 -34.62 3.95 2.98
C ARG A 355 -35.64 5.03 3.32
N PRO A 356 -36.95 4.79 3.09
CA PRO A 356 -38.00 5.72 3.49
C PRO A 356 -37.95 6.04 4.98
N VAL A 357 -38.26 7.28 5.35
CA VAL A 357 -38.36 7.70 6.74
C VAL A 357 -39.63 7.08 7.31
N SER A 358 -39.49 6.14 8.25
CA SER A 358 -40.65 5.64 9.00
C SER A 358 -40.92 6.54 10.21
N SER A 359 -42.16 6.53 10.71
CA SER A 359 -42.55 7.26 11.92
C SER A 359 -41.85 6.76 13.20
N ARG A 360 -41.26 5.56 13.17
CA ARG A 360 -40.51 4.99 14.29
C ARG A 360 -39.02 5.31 14.19
N PRO A 361 -38.33 5.73 15.28
CA PRO A 361 -36.90 5.95 15.29
C PRO A 361 -36.18 4.66 14.93
N SER A 362 -35.24 4.71 13.96
CA SER A 362 -34.42 3.59 13.58
C SER A 362 -33.04 3.70 14.22
N LEU A 363 -32.70 2.81 15.14
CA LEU A 363 -31.37 2.73 15.76
C LEU A 363 -30.26 2.65 14.72
N LEU A 364 -30.48 1.90 13.63
CA LEU A 364 -29.51 1.79 12.53
C LEU A 364 -29.27 3.16 11.85
N ARG A 365 -30.33 3.97 11.69
CA ARG A 365 -30.21 5.29 11.08
C ARG A 365 -29.49 6.27 12.01
N ALA A 366 -29.79 6.22 13.32
CA ALA A 366 -29.08 6.99 14.32
C ALA A 366 -27.58 6.60 14.35
N TYR A 367 -27.30 5.30 14.33
CA TYR A 367 -25.92 4.79 14.28
C TYR A 367 -25.18 5.23 13.01
N ALA A 368 -25.82 5.11 11.84
CA ALA A 368 -25.23 5.57 10.59
C ALA A 368 -24.97 7.11 10.56
N ALA A 369 -25.77 7.88 11.30
CA ALA A 369 -25.55 9.34 11.42
C ALA A 369 -24.29 9.68 12.24
N VAL A 370 -23.94 8.86 13.23
CA VAL A 370 -22.74 9.06 14.07
C VAL A 370 -21.53 8.22 13.63
N ALA A 371 -21.63 7.49 12.52
CA ALA A 371 -20.54 6.64 12.05
C ALA A 371 -19.22 7.41 11.82
N ALA A 372 -19.27 8.64 11.29
CA ALA A 372 -18.07 9.44 11.07
C ALA A 372 -17.34 9.80 12.35
N PRO A 373 -17.97 10.37 13.40
CA PRO A 373 -17.27 10.61 14.66
C PRO A 373 -16.81 9.30 15.35
N VAL A 374 -17.57 8.21 15.25
CA VAL A 374 -17.15 6.91 15.80
C VAL A 374 -15.86 6.44 15.13
N CYS A 375 -15.79 6.42 13.80
CA CYS A 375 -14.57 6.03 13.07
C CYS A 375 -13.40 6.95 13.40
N ALA A 376 -13.63 8.27 13.48
CA ALA A 376 -12.59 9.25 13.84
C ALA A 376 -12.07 9.00 15.26
N THR A 377 -12.95 8.75 16.22
CA THR A 377 -12.56 8.43 17.60
C THR A 377 -11.74 7.15 17.65
N VAL A 378 -12.17 6.08 16.98
CA VAL A 378 -11.42 4.81 16.93
C VAL A 378 -10.04 5.02 16.32
N ALA A 379 -9.93 5.72 15.18
CA ALA A 379 -8.64 5.98 14.53
C ALA A 379 -7.69 6.77 15.44
N VAL A 380 -8.18 7.81 16.13
CA VAL A 380 -7.40 8.61 17.08
C VAL A 380 -6.98 7.77 18.28
N MET A 381 -7.90 7.01 18.89
CA MET A 381 -7.59 6.16 20.05
C MET A 381 -6.53 5.11 19.70
N LEU A 382 -6.64 4.46 18.54
CA LEU A 382 -5.62 3.51 18.10
C LEU A 382 -4.27 4.19 17.87
N THR A 383 -4.26 5.41 17.28
CA THR A 383 -3.02 6.17 17.03
C THR A 383 -2.33 6.53 18.35
N ILE A 384 -3.06 7.08 19.31
CA ILE A 384 -2.50 7.46 20.63
C ILE A 384 -1.95 6.23 21.37
N ASN A 385 -2.63 5.08 21.27
CA ASN A 385 -2.29 3.86 22.01
C ASN A 385 -1.22 2.98 21.34
N GLY A 386 -0.64 3.40 20.22
CA GLY A 386 0.49 2.62 19.73
C GLY A 386 0.83 2.67 18.26
N LEU A 387 0.03 3.34 17.43
CA LEU A 387 0.32 3.38 16.01
C LEU A 387 1.48 4.36 15.66
N PRO A 388 2.16 4.14 14.53
CA PRO A 388 3.40 4.84 14.18
C PRO A 388 3.32 6.37 14.14
N VAL A 389 2.23 6.97 13.69
CA VAL A 389 2.07 8.42 13.59
C VAL A 389 2.26 9.13 14.95
N ARG A 390 2.04 8.44 16.07
CA ARG A 390 2.34 8.99 17.40
C ARG A 390 3.81 9.35 17.62
N GLU A 391 4.73 8.77 16.85
CA GLU A 391 6.16 9.08 16.94
C GLU A 391 6.41 10.57 16.65
N LEU A 392 5.62 11.15 15.75
CA LEU A 392 5.75 12.56 15.34
C LEU A 392 5.49 13.58 16.47
N VAL A 393 4.83 13.18 17.55
CA VAL A 393 4.62 14.07 18.72
C VAL A 393 5.67 13.88 19.82
N ARG A 394 6.65 12.98 19.62
CA ARG A 394 7.73 12.73 20.58
C ARG A 394 8.95 13.60 20.26
N PRO A 395 9.42 14.45 21.16
CA PRO A 395 10.62 15.27 20.91
C PRO A 395 11.88 14.45 20.59
N SER A 396 12.00 13.25 21.18
CA SER A 396 13.10 12.33 20.91
C SER A 396 13.16 11.85 19.46
N PHE A 397 12.02 11.80 18.77
CA PHE A 397 11.94 11.40 17.37
C PHE A 397 12.65 12.38 16.40
N TYR A 398 12.95 13.58 16.85
CA TYR A 398 13.61 14.62 16.04
C TYR A 398 15.09 14.81 16.39
N ARG A 399 15.59 14.08 17.39
CA ARG A 399 16.97 14.22 17.87
C ARG A 399 17.79 13.00 17.44
N PRO A 400 18.88 13.21 16.69
CA PRO A 400 19.83 12.13 16.45
C PRO A 400 20.44 11.68 17.78
N ASP A 401 20.72 10.41 17.89
CA ASP A 401 21.39 9.79 19.03
C ASP A 401 22.82 9.31 18.64
N ALA A 402 23.55 8.75 19.60
CA ALA A 402 24.89 8.23 19.36
C ALA A 402 24.90 7.12 18.31
N ARG A 403 23.82 6.34 18.24
CA ARG A 403 23.67 5.25 17.29
C ARG A 403 23.51 5.75 15.85
N ASN A 404 22.78 6.87 15.64
CA ASN A 404 22.70 7.51 14.31
C ASN A 404 24.09 7.93 13.81
N THR A 405 24.88 8.55 14.70
CA THR A 405 26.26 8.94 14.38
C THR A 405 27.17 7.73 14.10
N ALA A 406 26.99 6.63 14.82
CA ALA A 406 27.72 5.39 14.56
C ALA A 406 27.32 4.77 13.21
N ALA A 407 26.02 4.78 12.84
CA ALA A 407 25.55 4.33 11.54
C ALA A 407 26.16 5.15 10.39
N GLU A 408 26.15 6.49 10.50
CA GLU A 408 26.80 7.37 9.50
C GLU A 408 28.28 7.03 9.32
N ARG A 409 29.00 6.84 10.42
CA ARG A 409 30.42 6.52 10.38
C ARG A 409 30.72 5.16 9.75
N VAL A 410 29.97 4.12 10.13
CA VAL A 410 30.21 2.78 9.59
C VAL A 410 29.88 2.71 8.10
N LEU A 411 28.81 3.36 7.66
CA LEU A 411 28.44 3.44 6.24
C LEU A 411 29.48 4.23 5.41
N ALA A 412 30.08 5.27 6.00
CA ALA A 412 31.12 6.07 5.34
C ALA A 412 32.46 5.32 5.16
N LEU A 413 32.69 4.24 5.91
CA LEU A 413 33.90 3.40 5.76
C LEU A 413 33.81 2.44 4.57
N ILE A 414 32.61 2.22 4.04
CA ILE A 414 32.39 1.32 2.89
C ILE A 414 32.47 2.14 1.60
N PRO A 415 33.47 1.92 0.73
CA PRO A 415 33.56 2.61 -0.56
C PRO A 415 32.40 2.25 -1.47
N ALA A 416 31.90 3.21 -2.26
CA ALA A 416 30.85 2.95 -3.23
C ALA A 416 31.29 1.92 -4.30
N GLY A 417 30.41 1.02 -4.66
CA GLY A 417 30.66 -0.09 -5.58
C GLY A 417 31.25 -1.33 -4.92
N SER A 418 31.35 -1.35 -3.58
CA SER A 418 31.82 -2.51 -2.83
C SER A 418 30.77 -3.64 -2.82
N SER A 419 31.25 -4.87 -2.64
CA SER A 419 30.41 -6.01 -2.26
C SER A 419 30.25 -6.07 -0.75
N VAL A 420 29.00 -6.04 -0.26
CA VAL A 420 28.68 -5.97 1.16
C VAL A 420 27.69 -7.05 1.54
N GLU A 421 27.96 -7.80 2.59
CA GLU A 421 26.97 -8.67 3.20
C GLU A 421 26.50 -8.05 4.51
N SER A 422 25.18 -7.87 4.66
CA SER A 422 24.62 -7.21 5.84
C SER A 422 23.37 -7.94 6.36
N ASP A 423 23.07 -7.70 7.64
CA ASP A 423 21.79 -8.05 8.24
C ASP A 423 20.69 -7.00 7.92
N ALA A 424 19.50 -7.16 8.50
CA ALA A 424 18.37 -6.28 8.22
C ALA A 424 18.53 -4.82 8.69
N GLY A 425 19.53 -4.53 9.54
CA GLY A 425 19.65 -3.22 10.21
C GLY A 425 19.98 -2.07 9.26
N LEU A 426 21.02 -2.25 8.43
CA LEU A 426 21.51 -1.21 7.51
C LEU A 426 21.48 -1.62 6.03
N VAL A 427 20.97 -2.80 5.69
CA VAL A 427 20.98 -3.33 4.32
C VAL A 427 20.47 -2.34 3.28
N THR A 428 19.37 -1.66 3.56
CA THR A 428 18.71 -0.73 2.62
C THR A 428 19.51 0.55 2.35
N TYR A 429 20.39 0.95 3.26
CA TYR A 429 21.22 2.16 3.12
C TYR A 429 22.45 1.97 2.23
N LEU A 430 22.63 0.78 1.71
CA LEU A 430 23.75 0.38 0.86
C LEU A 430 23.30 0.04 -0.58
N THR A 431 22.00 -0.29 -0.78
CA THR A 431 21.50 -0.88 -2.04
C THR A 431 21.49 0.06 -3.23
N ASP A 432 21.50 1.37 -3.02
CA ASP A 432 21.56 2.36 -4.08
C ASP A 432 22.95 2.50 -4.72
N ARG A 433 24.03 2.06 -4.04
CA ARG A 433 25.41 2.25 -4.48
C ARG A 433 26.27 0.99 -4.49
N ASP A 434 25.93 -0.04 -3.70
CA ASP A 434 26.76 -1.22 -3.46
C ASP A 434 26.06 -2.51 -3.94
N ASP A 435 26.81 -3.60 -4.06
CA ASP A 435 26.29 -4.94 -4.30
C ASP A 435 26.03 -5.62 -2.95
N VAL A 436 24.77 -5.57 -2.51
CA VAL A 436 24.40 -5.95 -1.15
C VAL A 436 23.75 -7.30 -1.10
N TYR A 437 24.30 -8.18 -0.28
CA TYR A 437 23.81 -9.52 0.02
C TYR A 437 23.21 -9.59 1.43
N TRP A 438 22.25 -10.46 1.62
CA TRP A 438 21.67 -10.70 2.95
C TRP A 438 22.35 -11.87 3.64
N MET A 439 22.80 -11.62 4.87
CA MET A 439 23.52 -12.56 5.73
C MET A 439 22.76 -13.84 6.10
N GLY A 440 21.43 -13.82 6.00
CA GLY A 440 20.59 -15.01 6.22
C GLY A 440 20.54 -15.99 5.05
N ARG A 441 21.30 -15.75 3.95
CA ARG A 441 21.39 -16.66 2.81
C ARG A 441 22.70 -17.41 2.78
N THR A 442 22.61 -18.70 2.51
CA THR A 442 23.77 -19.54 2.22
C THR A 442 24.16 -19.41 0.75
N GLY A 443 25.48 -19.46 0.47
CA GLY A 443 26.01 -19.45 -0.89
C GLY A 443 26.20 -18.06 -1.50
N ASN A 444 26.16 -17.00 -0.70
CA ASN A 444 26.63 -15.70 -1.13
C ASN A 444 28.13 -15.78 -1.47
N PRO A 445 28.63 -15.02 -2.48
CA PRO A 445 30.06 -14.86 -2.70
C PRO A 445 30.68 -14.15 -1.50
N ALA A 446 31.95 -14.44 -1.20
CA ALA A 446 32.68 -13.77 -0.11
C ALA A 446 32.76 -12.25 -0.37
N PRO A 447 32.10 -11.41 0.41
CA PRO A 447 32.04 -9.97 0.18
C PRO A 447 33.34 -9.29 0.60
N GLU A 448 33.55 -8.06 0.13
CA GLU A 448 34.65 -7.21 0.61
C GLU A 448 34.40 -6.75 2.04
N TYR A 449 33.14 -6.45 2.36
CA TYR A 449 32.72 -5.99 3.69
C TYR A 449 31.59 -6.84 4.25
N LEU A 450 31.61 -7.09 5.56
CA LEU A 450 30.50 -7.71 6.27
C LEU A 450 30.11 -6.81 7.44
N LEU A 451 28.83 -6.36 7.45
CA LEU A 451 28.31 -5.39 8.40
C LEU A 451 27.21 -6.03 9.25
N VAL A 452 27.40 -6.05 10.56
CA VAL A 452 26.42 -6.55 11.54
C VAL A 452 25.87 -5.41 12.38
N ASP A 453 24.55 -5.36 12.49
CA ASP A 453 23.81 -4.60 13.50
C ASP A 453 23.35 -5.54 14.62
N GLY A 454 24.10 -5.61 15.68
CA GLY A 454 23.80 -6.49 16.82
C GLY A 454 22.53 -6.12 17.61
N ARG A 455 21.91 -4.95 17.35
CA ARG A 455 20.69 -4.52 18.05
C ARG A 455 19.42 -4.61 17.21
N ASN A 456 19.50 -4.23 15.93
CA ASN A 456 18.32 -4.17 15.04
C ASN A 456 18.47 -5.02 13.77
N GLY A 457 19.52 -5.84 13.66
CA GLY A 457 19.77 -6.69 12.51
C GLY A 457 18.80 -7.87 12.33
N GLY A 458 17.85 -8.04 13.25
CA GLY A 458 16.90 -9.16 13.19
C GLY A 458 17.41 -10.46 13.81
N TRP A 459 18.47 -10.39 14.59
CA TRP A 459 19.10 -11.54 15.23
C TRP A 459 18.32 -12.02 16.45
N PRO A 460 18.05 -13.32 16.61
CA PRO A 460 17.67 -13.88 17.91
C PRO A 460 18.79 -13.73 18.93
N THR A 461 20.03 -13.97 18.49
CA THR A 461 21.28 -13.71 19.24
C THR A 461 22.34 -13.31 18.24
N PRO A 462 22.84 -12.05 18.29
CA PRO A 462 23.87 -11.61 17.36
C PRO A 462 25.21 -12.33 17.63
N PRO A 463 26.08 -12.48 16.61
CA PRO A 463 27.38 -13.09 16.78
C PRO A 463 28.23 -12.29 17.75
N SER A 464 28.85 -12.95 18.74
CA SER A 464 29.74 -12.33 19.72
C SER A 464 31.13 -11.96 19.13
N ASP A 465 31.57 -12.73 18.12
CA ASP A 465 32.76 -12.48 17.32
C ASP A 465 32.37 -12.46 15.84
N VAL A 466 32.30 -11.25 15.26
CA VAL A 466 31.91 -11.02 13.88
C VAL A 466 33.00 -11.45 12.89
N VAL A 467 34.30 -11.42 13.28
CA VAL A 467 35.39 -11.92 12.44
C VAL A 467 35.26 -13.43 12.26
N ALA A 468 35.16 -14.17 13.37
CA ALA A 468 35.01 -15.60 13.34
C ALA A 468 33.70 -16.02 12.59
N TYR A 469 32.63 -15.24 12.75
CA TYR A 469 31.38 -15.47 12.06
C TYR A 469 31.52 -15.26 10.54
N ALA A 470 32.21 -14.21 10.09
CA ALA A 470 32.44 -13.95 8.67
C ALA A 470 33.30 -15.06 8.02
N GLU A 471 34.37 -15.51 8.71
CA GLU A 471 35.21 -16.62 8.25
C GLU A 471 34.48 -17.96 8.23
N GLN A 472 33.52 -18.15 9.15
CA GLN A 472 32.63 -19.32 9.14
C GLN A 472 31.65 -19.30 7.95
N LEU A 473 31.10 -18.13 7.61
CA LEU A 473 30.23 -17.99 6.43
C LEU A 473 30.99 -18.18 5.12
N HIS A 474 32.23 -17.71 5.06
CA HIS A 474 33.10 -17.71 3.88
C HIS A 474 34.43 -18.43 4.15
N PRO A 475 34.43 -19.77 4.20
CA PRO A 475 35.63 -20.54 4.49
C PRO A 475 36.75 -20.26 3.49
N GLY A 476 37.99 -20.10 4.00
CA GLY A 476 39.16 -19.81 3.19
C GLY A 476 39.38 -18.33 2.93
N THR A 477 38.61 -17.45 3.54
CA THR A 477 38.83 -15.98 3.56
C THR A 477 39.23 -15.52 4.95
N THR A 478 39.97 -14.41 5.04
CA THR A 478 40.37 -13.79 6.30
C THR A 478 39.73 -12.40 6.36
N TYR A 479 39.19 -12.04 7.53
CA TYR A 479 38.58 -10.74 7.77
C TYR A 479 39.30 -10.05 8.96
N VAL A 480 39.29 -8.71 8.91
CA VAL A 480 39.78 -7.86 10.02
C VAL A 480 38.64 -6.91 10.45
N LYS A 481 38.53 -6.72 11.74
CA LYS A 481 37.54 -5.78 12.29
C LYS A 481 38.07 -4.35 12.15
N ILE A 482 37.33 -3.49 11.43
CA ILE A 482 37.67 -2.09 11.19
C ILE A 482 36.76 -1.10 11.90
N PHE A 483 35.58 -1.55 12.41
CA PHE A 483 34.67 -0.72 13.20
C PHE A 483 33.92 -1.55 14.25
N ASP A 484 33.75 -0.98 15.45
CA ASP A 484 32.95 -1.60 16.53
C ASP A 484 32.45 -0.48 17.46
N THR A 485 31.24 0.01 17.24
CA THR A 485 30.65 1.09 18.02
C THR A 485 29.11 1.01 18.02
N ASP A 486 28.49 1.19 19.19
CA ASP A 486 27.04 1.26 19.40
C ASP A 486 26.25 0.08 18.84
N GLY A 487 26.90 -1.10 18.76
CA GLY A 487 26.29 -2.34 18.28
C GLY A 487 26.43 -2.54 16.76
N TYR A 488 27.09 -1.62 16.04
CA TYR A 488 27.54 -1.85 14.67
C TYR A 488 28.96 -2.37 14.63
N VAL A 489 29.15 -3.49 13.92
CA VAL A 489 30.45 -4.09 13.70
C VAL A 489 30.69 -4.26 12.21
N LEU A 490 31.78 -3.72 11.69
CA LEU A 490 32.20 -3.86 10.30
C LEU A 490 33.54 -4.61 10.25
N VAL A 491 33.58 -5.64 9.43
CA VAL A 491 34.77 -6.37 9.08
C VAL A 491 35.06 -6.25 7.58
N GLU A 492 36.36 -6.15 7.25
CA GLU A 492 36.87 -6.05 5.89
C GLU A 492 37.68 -7.30 5.54
N ARG A 493 37.49 -7.80 4.32
CA ARG A 493 38.25 -8.96 3.82
C ARG A 493 39.65 -8.56 3.51
N VAL A 494 40.61 -9.31 4.07
CA VAL A 494 42.03 -9.15 3.75
C VAL A 494 42.29 -9.74 2.36
N THR A 495 42.68 -8.88 1.42
CA THR A 495 43.18 -9.29 0.12
C THR A 495 44.66 -9.57 0.25
N GLY A 496 45.07 -10.84 0.09
CA GLY A 496 46.47 -11.28 0.10
C GLY A 496 47.21 -10.83 -1.16
#